data_358891bf1518ca2d8cdaa1df37eeea5f
#
_entry.id   358891bf1518ca2d8cdaa1df37eeea5f
#
_cell.length_a   1.000
_cell.length_b   1.000
_cell.length_c   1.000
_cell.angle_alpha   90.00
_cell.angle_beta   90.00
_cell.angle_gamma   90.00
#
_symmetry.space_group_name_H-M   'P 1'
#
loop_
_entity.id
_entity.type
_entity.pdbx_description
1 polymer ?
#
loop_
_entity_poly.entity_id
_entity_poly.type
_entity_poly.pdbx_seq_one_letter_code
_entity_poly.pdbx_strand_id
1 'polypeptide(L)'
;MTFWQKHKWKIIVPVLIVLALAAAFTLGDRDMPKQKDTSEQPTVAAPVETPEQDTAAADVPDDVETGPVETPAESTPEPSGDPQTGESAQANTEQPEYVSPEEIQASATGEYEEVGGMMIDTGTGKDKYQTDPVPEGKPIPVEPEDVEIGDAEYTCTLSISCATILDNMDLCNKEKRELVPEDGWILKPMTVTFYEGESVFNVLQRTCKQQKIHMEFSNTPVYNSAYVEGIHNLYEFDVGNLSGWMYRVNGWFPNYGCSRYQLQNGDVIEWVYTCDLGDDVGGGYATGSE
;
A
#
# COMPACT_ATOMS: atom_id res chain seq x y z
N MET A 1 -47.23 15.22 10.37
CA MET A 1 -46.61 14.00 9.78
C MET A 1 -45.87 13.31 10.90
N THR A 2 -46.24 12.08 11.22
CA THR A 2 -45.64 11.31 12.33
C THR A 2 -44.24 10.89 12.02
N PHE A 3 -43.37 10.88 13.03
CA PHE A 3 -41.95 10.45 13.00
C PHE A 3 -41.76 9.16 12.20
N TRP A 4 -42.70 8.26 12.22
CA TRP A 4 -42.73 6.97 11.53
C TRP A 4 -42.76 7.10 10.00
N GLN A 5 -43.41 8.09 9.42
CA GLN A 5 -43.46 8.28 7.98
C GLN A 5 -42.15 8.81 7.39
N LYS A 6 -41.34 9.51 8.19
CA LYS A 6 -40.09 10.12 7.76
C LYS A 6 -38.89 9.15 7.81
N HIS A 7 -38.98 8.05 8.59
CA HIS A 7 -37.88 7.13 8.81
C HIS A 7 -38.18 5.68 8.44
N LYS A 8 -39.33 5.36 7.87
CA LYS A 8 -39.72 3.99 7.49
C LYS A 8 -38.71 3.30 6.57
N TRP A 9 -38.13 4.03 5.64
CA TRP A 9 -37.12 3.47 4.72
C TRP A 9 -35.78 3.14 5.41
N LYS A 10 -35.40 3.89 6.43
CA LYS A 10 -34.17 3.63 7.21
C LYS A 10 -34.28 2.38 8.10
N ILE A 11 -35.46 1.91 8.35
CA ILE A 11 -35.76 0.71 9.16
C ILE A 11 -36.06 -0.49 8.24
N ILE A 12 -36.86 -0.26 7.21
CA ILE A 12 -37.32 -1.35 6.29
C ILE A 12 -36.18 -1.91 5.47
N VAL A 13 -35.29 -1.05 4.95
CA VAL A 13 -34.17 -1.52 4.10
C VAL A 13 -33.19 -2.42 4.85
N PRO A 14 -32.68 -2.10 6.05
CA PRO A 14 -31.83 -3.01 6.81
C PRO A 14 -32.51 -4.33 7.18
N VAL A 15 -33.80 -4.28 7.54
CA VAL A 15 -34.57 -5.50 7.87
C VAL A 15 -34.71 -6.41 6.65
N LEU A 16 -34.96 -5.87 5.46
CA LEU A 16 -35.03 -6.65 4.22
C LEU A 16 -33.68 -7.27 3.85
N ILE A 17 -32.56 -6.56 4.07
CA ILE A 17 -31.22 -7.09 3.83
C ILE A 17 -30.93 -8.26 4.78
N VAL A 18 -31.25 -8.13 6.07
CA VAL A 18 -31.06 -9.23 7.04
C VAL A 18 -31.92 -10.45 6.68
N LEU A 19 -33.17 -10.24 6.25
CA LEU A 19 -34.05 -11.32 5.82
C LEU A 19 -33.53 -12.00 4.53
N ALA A 20 -33.00 -11.25 3.58
CA ALA A 20 -32.39 -11.79 2.36
C ALA A 20 -31.14 -12.60 2.66
N LEU A 21 -30.28 -12.16 3.57
CA LEU A 21 -29.10 -12.88 4.02
C LEU A 21 -29.47 -14.16 4.78
N ALA A 22 -30.48 -14.12 5.64
CA ALA A 22 -30.98 -15.30 6.34
C ALA A 22 -31.59 -16.33 5.37
N ALA A 23 -32.32 -15.88 4.35
CA ALA A 23 -32.86 -16.74 3.30
C ALA A 23 -31.75 -17.39 2.44
N ALA A 24 -30.70 -16.62 2.11
CA ALA A 24 -29.55 -17.15 1.39
C ALA A 24 -28.80 -18.22 2.21
N PHE A 25 -28.68 -18.03 3.52
CA PHE A 25 -28.04 -18.99 4.41
C PHE A 25 -28.85 -20.30 4.57
N THR A 26 -30.17 -20.22 4.56
CA THR A 26 -31.04 -21.41 4.70
C THR A 26 -31.29 -22.15 3.39
N LEU A 27 -31.11 -21.50 2.24
CA LEU A 27 -31.29 -22.08 0.90
C LEU A 27 -29.98 -22.58 0.29
N GLY A 28 -28.81 -22.14 0.81
CA GLY A 28 -27.49 -22.49 0.30
C GLY A 28 -27.01 -23.91 0.66
N ASP A 29 -27.75 -24.64 1.50
CA ASP A 29 -27.31 -25.96 2.00
C ASP A 29 -27.95 -27.15 1.25
N ARG A 30 -28.52 -26.91 0.05
CA ARG A 30 -29.08 -27.96 -0.81
C ARG A 30 -28.35 -27.98 -2.15
N ASP A 31 -27.62 -29.09 -2.35
CA ASP A 31 -27.04 -29.55 -3.62
C ASP A 31 -25.64 -28.98 -3.99
N MET A 32 -24.63 -29.46 -3.27
CA MET A 32 -23.29 -29.63 -3.87
C MET A 32 -23.14 -31.09 -4.32
N PRO A 33 -22.90 -31.39 -5.62
CA PRO A 33 -22.58 -32.73 -6.06
C PRO A 33 -21.22 -33.15 -5.50
N LYS A 34 -21.18 -34.32 -4.86
CA LYS A 34 -19.95 -34.95 -4.37
C LYS A 34 -19.01 -35.21 -5.53
N GLN A 35 -17.86 -34.53 -5.51
CA GLN A 35 -16.76 -34.79 -6.42
C GLN A 35 -16.13 -36.14 -6.06
N LYS A 36 -16.14 -37.05 -7.05
CA LYS A 36 -15.61 -38.39 -6.97
C LYS A 36 -14.08 -38.31 -6.91
N ASP A 37 -13.49 -38.83 -5.83
CA ASP A 37 -12.05 -39.11 -5.74
C ASP A 37 -11.66 -40.08 -6.88
N THR A 38 -10.78 -39.58 -7.74
CA THR A 38 -10.00 -40.44 -8.63
C THR A 38 -8.54 -40.15 -8.31
N SER A 39 -8.04 -40.98 -7.41
CA SER A 39 -6.60 -41.12 -7.15
C SER A 39 -6.00 -41.93 -8.31
N GLU A 40 -5.24 -41.28 -9.18
CA GLU A 40 -4.25 -41.97 -9.99
C GLU A 40 -2.89 -41.36 -9.72
N GLN A 41 -2.07 -42.15 -9.06
CA GLN A 41 -0.70 -41.93 -8.69
C GLN A 41 0.20 -42.36 -9.86
N PRO A 42 1.10 -41.54 -10.38
CA PRO A 42 2.15 -42.09 -11.25
C PRO A 42 3.31 -42.59 -10.40
N THR A 43 3.69 -43.77 -10.73
CA THR A 43 4.72 -44.66 -10.22
C THR A 43 6.11 -44.01 -10.22
N VAL A 44 6.77 -44.20 -9.10
CA VAL A 44 8.17 -43.91 -8.78
C VAL A 44 9.12 -44.69 -9.69
N ALA A 45 10.14 -44.03 -10.24
CA ALA A 45 11.37 -44.64 -10.65
C ALA A 45 12.48 -44.26 -9.66
N ALA A 46 13.12 -45.24 -9.11
CA ALA A 46 14.12 -45.20 -8.05
C ALA A 46 15.57 -44.92 -8.56
N PRO A 47 16.58 -44.92 -7.72
CA PRO A 47 17.56 -43.83 -7.58
C PRO A 47 18.92 -44.17 -8.21
N VAL A 48 19.73 -43.14 -8.42
CA VAL A 48 21.17 -43.32 -8.73
C VAL A 48 22.00 -42.73 -7.60
N GLU A 49 22.95 -43.55 -7.21
CA GLU A 49 23.78 -43.52 -6.02
C GLU A 49 24.78 -42.36 -5.96
N THR A 50 25.07 -42.00 -4.73
CA THR A 50 26.15 -41.15 -4.21
C THR A 50 27.53 -41.79 -4.44
N PRO A 51 28.63 -41.02 -4.42
CA PRO A 51 29.75 -41.43 -3.58
C PRO A 51 30.10 -40.44 -2.48
N GLU A 52 30.26 -41.04 -1.29
CA GLU A 52 30.90 -40.50 -0.11
C GLU A 52 32.38 -40.20 -0.31
N GLN A 53 32.88 -39.19 0.39
CA GLN A 53 34.19 -39.13 1.02
C GLN A 53 34.16 -38.01 2.05
N ASP A 54 34.15 -38.31 3.27
CA ASP A 54 35.03 -38.81 4.33
C ASP A 54 35.99 -37.76 4.87
N THR A 55 35.85 -37.59 6.23
CA THR A 55 36.81 -37.22 7.27
C THR A 55 37.33 -35.76 7.31
N ALA A 56 37.22 -35.03 8.42
CA ALA A 56 37.82 -35.28 9.74
C ALA A 56 37.29 -34.34 10.83
N ALA A 57 37.18 -34.89 12.01
CA ALA A 57 36.91 -34.23 13.29
C ALA A 57 38.16 -33.56 13.87
N ALA A 58 37.95 -32.47 14.64
CA ALA A 58 38.76 -32.06 15.78
C ALA A 58 38.01 -30.95 16.50
N ASP A 59 37.50 -31.22 17.60
CA ASP A 59 37.98 -31.16 18.99
C ASP A 59 37.52 -29.90 19.70
N VAL A 60 36.70 -30.14 20.74
CA VAL A 60 36.21 -29.22 21.77
C VAL A 60 37.23 -29.15 22.90
N PRO A 61 37.36 -28.04 23.62
CA PRO A 61 37.19 -28.22 25.07
C PRO A 61 36.14 -27.26 25.72
N ASP A 62 35.35 -27.91 26.53
CA ASP A 62 34.64 -27.35 27.71
C ASP A 62 35.60 -26.55 28.61
N ASP A 63 35.12 -25.45 29.18
CA ASP A 63 35.13 -25.26 30.65
C ASP A 63 34.16 -24.15 31.09
N VAL A 64 33.34 -24.56 31.96
CA VAL A 64 32.55 -24.11 33.07
C VAL A 64 33.14 -22.91 33.82
N GLU A 65 32.33 -21.90 34.13
CA GLU A 65 32.17 -21.44 35.53
C GLU A 65 30.86 -20.67 35.75
N THR A 66 30.10 -21.21 36.64
CA THR A 66 28.88 -20.68 37.27
C THR A 66 29.21 -19.80 38.46
N GLY A 67 28.45 -18.74 38.69
CA GLY A 67 28.41 -18.06 39.99
C GLY A 67 27.35 -16.94 40.03
N PRO A 68 26.61 -16.79 41.15
CA PRO A 68 25.20 -16.40 41.13
C PRO A 68 24.89 -14.97 41.60
N VAL A 69 23.68 -14.53 41.19
CA VAL A 69 22.65 -13.76 41.93
C VAL A 69 23.09 -12.55 42.77
N GLU A 70 22.50 -11.42 42.48
CA GLU A 70 21.85 -10.56 43.49
C GLU A 70 20.85 -9.59 42.86
N THR A 71 19.59 -9.74 43.26
CA THR A 71 18.55 -8.72 43.23
C THR A 71 18.63 -7.90 44.51
N PRO A 72 18.37 -6.58 44.47
CA PRO A 72 17.37 -6.06 45.41
C PRO A 72 16.38 -5.06 44.76
N ALA A 73 15.10 -5.34 44.94
CA ALA A 73 14.06 -4.60 45.68
C ALA A 73 13.86 -3.12 45.35
N GLU A 74 12.71 -2.87 44.73
CA GLU A 74 11.58 -2.03 45.17
C GLU A 74 11.90 -0.68 45.86
N SER A 75 11.48 0.41 45.21
CA SER A 75 10.85 1.55 45.90
C SER A 75 10.09 2.45 44.92
N THR A 76 8.76 2.36 44.99
CA THR A 76 7.82 3.43 44.63
C THR A 76 7.99 4.61 45.57
N PRO A 77 7.82 5.87 45.10
CA PRO A 77 6.66 6.63 45.54
C PRO A 77 5.99 7.47 44.43
N GLU A 78 4.70 7.40 44.33
CA GLU A 78 3.83 8.55 44.03
C GLU A 78 3.77 9.46 45.29
N PRO A 79 3.31 10.74 45.28
CA PRO A 79 2.33 11.36 44.38
C PRO A 79 2.45 12.88 44.12
N SER A 80 1.51 13.37 43.30
CA SER A 80 0.88 14.72 43.37
C SER A 80 1.63 15.94 42.84
N GLY A 81 1.03 16.54 41.80
CA GLY A 81 1.25 17.94 41.42
C GLY A 81 0.27 18.33 40.30
N ASP A 82 -0.74 19.10 40.70
CA ASP A 82 -1.84 19.65 39.91
C ASP A 82 -1.37 20.60 38.78
N PRO A 83 -2.26 20.96 37.82
CA PRO A 83 -1.92 21.35 36.46
C PRO A 83 -1.62 22.84 36.35
N GLN A 84 -0.49 23.17 35.71
CA GLN A 84 -0.30 24.53 35.19
C GLN A 84 -0.68 24.57 33.71
N THR A 85 -1.72 25.35 33.46
CA THR A 85 -2.13 25.92 32.18
C THR A 85 -0.92 26.49 31.42
N GLY A 86 -0.46 25.77 30.42
CA GLY A 86 0.46 26.24 29.42
C GLY A 86 -0.34 26.50 28.13
N GLU A 87 -0.46 27.75 27.81
CA GLU A 87 -1.02 28.30 26.57
C GLU A 87 -0.27 27.68 25.38
N SER A 88 -0.90 26.70 24.71
CA SER A 88 -0.39 26.14 23.46
C SER A 88 -0.63 27.14 22.35
N ALA A 89 0.44 27.67 21.80
CA ALA A 89 0.42 28.38 20.53
C ALA A 89 -0.16 27.42 19.48
N GLN A 90 -1.40 27.70 19.08
CA GLN A 90 -2.01 27.09 17.89
C GLN A 90 -1.22 27.56 16.67
N ALA A 91 -0.36 26.73 16.14
CA ALA A 91 0.07 26.84 14.76
C ALA A 91 -1.19 26.57 13.91
N ASN A 92 -1.67 27.62 13.27
CA ASN A 92 -2.75 27.58 12.30
C ASN A 92 -2.17 26.97 11.03
N THR A 93 -2.07 25.65 10.99
CA THR A 93 -1.83 24.91 9.74
C THR A 93 -3.21 24.75 9.13
N GLU A 94 -3.55 25.57 8.17
CA GLU A 94 -4.69 25.35 7.30
C GLU A 94 -4.44 24.01 6.61
N GLN A 95 -5.16 22.99 7.06
CA GLN A 95 -5.24 21.74 6.31
C GLN A 95 -5.86 22.06 4.95
N PRO A 96 -5.33 21.52 3.85
CA PRO A 96 -5.99 21.64 2.56
C PRO A 96 -7.42 21.16 2.72
N GLU A 97 -8.36 22.00 2.28
CA GLU A 97 -9.80 21.72 2.36
C GLU A 97 -10.09 20.45 1.57
N TYR A 98 -10.46 19.39 2.27
CA TYR A 98 -10.83 18.13 1.63
C TYR A 98 -12.09 18.35 0.78
N VAL A 99 -11.91 18.47 -0.53
CA VAL A 99 -13.02 18.53 -1.49
C VAL A 99 -13.49 17.10 -1.74
N SER A 100 -14.74 16.82 -1.44
CA SER A 100 -15.29 15.48 -1.65
C SER A 100 -15.34 15.10 -3.13
N PRO A 101 -15.20 13.82 -3.48
CA PRO A 101 -15.34 13.35 -4.87
C PRO A 101 -16.67 13.76 -5.52
N GLU A 102 -17.73 13.93 -4.73
CA GLU A 102 -19.05 14.38 -5.19
C GLU A 102 -19.05 15.87 -5.56
N GLU A 103 -18.35 16.72 -4.82
CA GLU A 103 -18.18 18.14 -5.11
C GLU A 103 -17.31 18.37 -6.35
N ILE A 104 -16.25 17.60 -6.51
CA ILE A 104 -15.40 17.65 -7.70
C ILE A 104 -16.21 17.22 -8.93
N GLN A 105 -16.98 16.14 -8.84
CA GLN A 105 -17.81 15.65 -9.94
C GLN A 105 -18.95 16.63 -10.28
N ALA A 106 -19.46 17.39 -9.29
CA ALA A 106 -20.47 18.41 -9.50
C ALA A 106 -19.96 19.65 -10.26
N SER A 107 -18.65 19.89 -10.28
CA SER A 107 -18.01 21.00 -10.98
C SER A 107 -17.61 20.67 -12.44
N ALA A 108 -17.66 19.39 -12.82
CA ALA A 108 -17.35 18.95 -14.18
C ALA A 108 -18.39 19.47 -15.18
N THR A 109 -17.93 20.08 -16.27
CA THR A 109 -18.81 20.59 -17.34
C THR A 109 -19.16 19.50 -18.34
N GLY A 110 -18.36 18.45 -18.46
CA GLY A 110 -18.43 17.44 -19.49
C GLY A 110 -17.90 17.93 -20.85
N GLU A 111 -17.35 19.15 -20.91
CA GLU A 111 -16.66 19.70 -22.08
C GLU A 111 -15.15 19.52 -21.90
N TYR A 112 -14.51 18.85 -22.84
CA TYR A 112 -13.09 18.50 -22.77
C TYR A 112 -12.28 19.19 -23.85
N GLU A 113 -11.07 19.61 -23.49
CA GLU A 113 -10.05 20.07 -24.42
C GLU A 113 -8.78 19.20 -24.30
N GLU A 114 -8.01 19.10 -25.39
CA GLU A 114 -6.75 18.36 -25.38
C GLU A 114 -5.61 19.25 -24.85
N VAL A 115 -5.00 18.83 -23.73
CA VAL A 115 -3.84 19.50 -23.12
C VAL A 115 -2.73 18.47 -22.91
N GLY A 116 -1.61 18.63 -23.60
CA GLY A 116 -0.45 17.73 -23.45
C GLY A 116 -0.72 16.25 -23.74
N GLY A 117 -1.72 15.93 -24.56
CA GLY A 117 -2.16 14.58 -24.89
C GLY A 117 -3.20 14.02 -23.91
N MET A 118 -3.65 14.80 -22.94
CA MET A 118 -4.73 14.45 -22.02
C MET A 118 -6.01 15.20 -22.38
N MET A 119 -7.16 14.55 -22.16
CA MET A 119 -8.48 15.18 -22.30
C MET A 119 -8.87 15.81 -20.97
N ILE A 120 -8.85 17.14 -20.89
CA ILE A 120 -9.06 17.93 -19.67
C ILE A 120 -10.43 18.58 -19.71
N ASP A 121 -11.23 18.38 -18.66
CA ASP A 121 -12.53 19.07 -18.50
C ASP A 121 -12.31 20.56 -18.24
N THR A 122 -12.97 21.41 -19.04
CA THR A 122 -12.78 22.86 -19.01
C THR A 122 -13.29 23.53 -17.74
N GLY A 123 -14.15 22.85 -16.96
CA GLY A 123 -14.69 23.35 -15.69
C GLY A 123 -13.79 23.02 -14.50
N THR A 124 -13.25 21.79 -14.47
CA THR A 124 -12.41 21.33 -13.35
C THR A 124 -10.94 21.54 -13.58
N GLY A 125 -10.47 21.69 -14.84
CA GLY A 125 -9.07 21.71 -15.20
C GLY A 125 -8.36 20.36 -15.06
N LYS A 126 -9.11 19.27 -14.91
CA LYS A 126 -8.61 17.91 -14.65
C LYS A 126 -9.13 16.93 -15.72
N ASP A 127 -8.47 15.78 -15.83
CA ASP A 127 -9.01 14.69 -16.63
C ASP A 127 -10.26 14.06 -16.01
N LYS A 128 -10.89 13.13 -16.70
CA LYS A 128 -12.06 12.37 -16.22
C LYS A 128 -11.85 11.71 -14.85
N TYR A 129 -10.61 11.42 -14.48
CA TYR A 129 -10.22 10.74 -13.26
C TYR A 129 -9.44 11.65 -12.29
N GLN A 130 -9.74 12.93 -12.33
CA GLN A 130 -9.26 13.94 -11.39
C GLN A 130 -7.75 14.21 -11.41
N THR A 131 -7.09 13.85 -12.53
CA THR A 131 -5.67 14.13 -12.72
C THR A 131 -5.48 15.51 -13.35
N ASP A 132 -4.65 16.34 -12.73
CA ASP A 132 -4.19 17.60 -13.32
C ASP A 132 -3.32 17.32 -14.57
N PRO A 133 -3.23 18.26 -15.50
CA PRO A 133 -2.35 18.12 -16.66
C PRO A 133 -0.92 17.74 -16.25
N VAL A 134 -0.40 16.69 -16.88
CA VAL A 134 0.95 16.21 -16.61
C VAL A 134 1.97 17.17 -17.22
N PRO A 135 3.11 17.48 -16.55
CA PRO A 135 4.16 18.32 -17.09
C PRO A 135 4.70 17.82 -18.42
N GLU A 136 5.07 18.76 -19.32
CA GLU A 136 5.59 18.43 -20.64
C GLU A 136 6.78 17.45 -20.57
N GLY A 137 6.74 16.42 -21.41
CA GLY A 137 7.79 15.39 -21.49
C GLY A 137 7.71 14.31 -20.40
N LYS A 138 6.69 14.34 -19.55
CA LYS A 138 6.42 13.24 -18.61
C LYS A 138 5.38 12.29 -19.20
N PRO A 139 5.41 10.99 -18.83
CA PRO A 139 4.40 10.04 -19.25
C PRO A 139 3.00 10.46 -18.81
N ILE A 140 2.07 10.47 -19.75
CA ILE A 140 0.65 10.72 -19.46
C ILE A 140 0.00 9.43 -18.92
N PRO A 141 -1.02 9.56 -18.05
CA PRO A 141 -1.72 8.39 -17.53
C PRO A 141 -2.45 7.64 -18.65
N VAL A 142 -2.53 6.32 -18.52
CA VAL A 142 -3.34 5.43 -19.35
C VAL A 142 -4.49 4.86 -18.53
N GLU A 143 -5.56 4.47 -19.21
CA GLU A 143 -6.67 3.79 -18.54
C GLU A 143 -6.35 2.29 -18.46
N PRO A 144 -6.28 1.70 -17.25
CA PRO A 144 -5.87 0.31 -17.08
C PRO A 144 -6.72 -0.69 -17.87
N GLU A 145 -8.01 -0.39 -18.06
CA GLU A 145 -8.97 -1.23 -18.81
C GLU A 145 -8.73 -1.21 -20.33
N ASP A 146 -8.05 -0.18 -20.84
CA ASP A 146 -7.78 -0.01 -22.26
C ASP A 146 -6.41 -0.55 -22.68
N VAL A 147 -5.61 -1.05 -21.70
CA VAL A 147 -4.26 -1.55 -21.94
C VAL A 147 -4.27 -3.06 -22.13
N GLU A 148 -3.72 -3.53 -23.23
CA GLU A 148 -3.44 -4.95 -23.46
C GLU A 148 -2.01 -5.29 -23.04
N ILE A 149 -1.87 -6.35 -22.23
CA ILE A 149 -0.55 -6.86 -21.84
C ILE A 149 -0.02 -7.71 -22.99
N GLY A 150 1.11 -7.29 -23.55
CA GLY A 150 1.78 -8.00 -24.65
C GLY A 150 2.74 -9.11 -24.13
N ASP A 151 3.39 -9.77 -25.09
CA ASP A 151 4.35 -10.85 -24.79
C ASP A 151 5.82 -10.36 -24.78
N ALA A 152 6.08 -9.11 -25.16
CA ALA A 152 7.43 -8.56 -25.17
C ALA A 152 7.93 -8.33 -23.74
N GLU A 153 9.10 -8.93 -23.43
CA GLU A 153 9.73 -8.80 -22.12
C GLU A 153 10.69 -7.61 -22.09
N TYR A 154 10.58 -6.83 -21.02
CA TYR A 154 11.42 -5.70 -20.68
C TYR A 154 11.95 -5.82 -19.27
N THR A 155 12.85 -4.93 -18.87
CA THR A 155 13.36 -4.87 -17.50
C THR A 155 13.22 -3.48 -16.92
N CYS A 156 12.95 -3.40 -15.63
CA CYS A 156 13.01 -2.18 -14.83
C CYS A 156 13.75 -2.46 -13.52
N THR A 157 14.10 -1.42 -12.79
CA THR A 157 14.59 -1.54 -11.41
C THR A 157 13.45 -1.22 -10.46
N LEU A 158 13.25 -2.04 -9.42
CA LEU A 158 12.27 -1.78 -8.36
C LEU A 158 12.97 -1.76 -7.01
N SER A 159 12.59 -0.80 -6.18
CA SER A 159 12.98 -0.72 -4.76
C SER A 159 11.81 -0.28 -3.88
N ILE A 160 11.87 -0.62 -2.58
CA ILE A 160 10.88 -0.22 -1.57
C ILE A 160 11.64 0.22 -0.33
N SER A 161 11.46 1.47 0.07
CA SER A 161 12.15 2.10 1.22
C SER A 161 11.16 2.76 2.18
N CYS A 162 11.40 2.59 3.46
CA CYS A 162 10.75 3.32 4.54
C CYS A 162 11.78 4.09 5.39
N ALA A 163 12.87 4.54 4.77
CA ALA A 163 13.99 5.18 5.47
C ALA A 163 13.60 6.45 6.24
N THR A 164 12.62 7.22 5.74
CA THR A 164 12.07 8.40 6.43
C THR A 164 11.52 8.09 7.82
N ILE A 165 11.05 6.86 8.05
CA ILE A 165 10.56 6.44 9.37
C ILE A 165 11.69 6.44 10.41
N LEU A 166 12.94 6.16 10.01
CA LEU A 166 14.08 6.10 10.93
C LEU A 166 14.31 7.42 11.65
N ASP A 167 14.05 8.55 10.97
CA ASP A 167 14.14 9.89 11.55
C ASP A 167 12.87 10.32 12.29
N ASN A 168 11.78 9.52 12.19
CA ASN A 168 10.45 9.80 12.75
C ASN A 168 9.94 8.65 13.64
N MET A 169 10.83 7.85 14.23
CA MET A 169 10.48 6.68 15.04
C MET A 169 9.63 6.99 16.28
N ASP A 170 9.71 8.20 16.82
CA ASP A 170 8.88 8.67 17.94
C ASP A 170 7.41 8.84 17.55
N LEU A 171 7.12 9.19 16.29
CA LEU A 171 5.77 9.26 15.72
C LEU A 171 5.23 7.90 15.29
N CYS A 172 6.11 6.93 15.06
CA CYS A 172 5.72 5.61 14.58
C CYS A 172 4.91 4.84 15.65
N ASN A 173 3.79 4.24 15.23
CA ASN A 173 2.98 3.34 16.04
C ASN A 173 3.87 2.27 16.68
N LYS A 174 3.75 2.10 18.01
CA LYS A 174 4.66 1.25 18.79
C LYS A 174 4.74 -0.18 18.29
N GLU A 175 3.61 -0.74 17.83
CA GLU A 175 3.51 -2.11 17.33
C GLU A 175 4.15 -2.26 15.93
N LYS A 176 4.43 -1.15 15.25
CA LYS A 176 5.01 -1.13 13.90
C LYS A 176 6.51 -0.91 13.90
N ARG A 177 7.09 -0.42 15.00
CA ARG A 177 8.51 -0.07 15.10
C ARG A 177 9.45 -1.23 14.79
N GLU A 178 9.07 -2.45 15.20
CA GLU A 178 9.85 -3.67 14.91
C GLU A 178 9.82 -4.10 13.44
N LEU A 179 8.88 -3.56 12.66
CA LEU A 179 8.76 -3.84 11.23
C LEU A 179 9.68 -2.95 10.39
N VAL A 180 10.20 -1.87 10.96
CA VAL A 180 11.06 -0.93 10.25
C VAL A 180 12.49 -1.49 10.19
N PRO A 181 13.01 -1.81 8.98
CA PRO A 181 14.38 -2.31 8.86
C PRO A 181 15.39 -1.25 9.32
N GLU A 182 16.49 -1.68 9.94
CA GLU A 182 17.54 -0.79 10.46
C GLU A 182 18.18 0.12 9.39
N ASP A 183 18.20 -0.34 8.13
CA ASP A 183 18.70 0.42 6.99
C ASP A 183 17.59 1.06 6.15
N GLY A 184 16.34 0.98 6.59
CA GLY A 184 15.17 1.55 5.93
C GLY A 184 14.75 0.86 4.62
N TRP A 185 15.38 -0.25 4.24
CA TRP A 185 15.06 -0.96 3.00
C TRP A 185 14.20 -2.19 3.24
N ILE A 186 12.95 -2.14 2.78
CA ILE A 186 12.08 -3.32 2.69
C ILE A 186 12.50 -4.18 1.49
N LEU A 187 12.81 -3.52 0.37
CA LEU A 187 13.37 -4.16 -0.82
C LEU A 187 14.47 -3.26 -1.39
N LYS A 188 15.71 -3.73 -1.37
CA LYS A 188 16.82 -3.02 -2.02
C LYS A 188 16.63 -3.02 -3.54
N PRO A 189 17.17 -2.02 -4.26
CA PRO A 189 17.05 -1.95 -5.70
C PRO A 189 17.41 -3.28 -6.37
N MET A 190 16.49 -3.83 -7.15
CA MET A 190 16.70 -5.05 -7.91
C MET A 190 16.10 -4.93 -9.31
N THR A 191 16.71 -5.61 -10.26
CA THR A 191 16.15 -5.71 -11.61
C THR A 191 14.99 -6.70 -11.62
N VAL A 192 13.87 -6.29 -12.20
CA VAL A 192 12.69 -7.13 -12.38
C VAL A 192 12.27 -7.13 -13.84
N THR A 193 11.76 -8.27 -14.31
CA THR A 193 11.18 -8.39 -15.65
C THR A 193 9.74 -7.93 -15.62
N PHE A 194 9.33 -7.21 -16.66
CA PHE A 194 7.93 -6.87 -16.91
C PHE A 194 7.57 -7.07 -18.38
N TYR A 195 6.27 -7.09 -18.67
CA TYR A 195 5.75 -7.28 -20.02
C TYR A 195 5.22 -5.95 -20.59
N GLU A 196 5.24 -5.83 -21.89
CA GLU A 196 4.67 -4.68 -22.60
C GLU A 196 3.25 -4.39 -22.11
N GLY A 197 2.95 -3.13 -21.79
CA GLY A 197 1.65 -2.72 -21.24
C GLY A 197 1.51 -2.81 -19.72
N GLU A 198 2.42 -3.48 -19.02
CA GLU A 198 2.33 -3.53 -17.54
C GLU A 198 2.59 -2.15 -16.90
N SER A 199 1.87 -1.90 -15.82
CA SER A 199 1.98 -0.69 -15.01
C SER A 199 2.93 -0.86 -13.82
N VAL A 200 3.26 0.25 -13.15
CA VAL A 200 3.98 0.25 -11.86
C VAL A 200 3.28 -0.66 -10.85
N PHE A 201 1.94 -0.63 -10.81
CA PHE A 201 1.16 -1.48 -9.90
C PHE A 201 1.33 -2.98 -10.18
N ASN A 202 1.28 -3.40 -11.46
CA ASN A 202 1.44 -4.80 -11.84
C ASN A 202 2.79 -5.35 -11.36
N VAL A 203 3.86 -4.58 -11.56
CA VAL A 203 5.22 -4.97 -11.17
C VAL A 203 5.36 -5.00 -9.65
N LEU A 204 4.85 -3.99 -8.94
CA LEU A 204 4.86 -4.00 -7.47
C LEU A 204 4.16 -5.23 -6.90
N GLN A 205 2.91 -5.49 -7.33
CA GLN A 205 2.09 -6.59 -6.84
C GLN A 205 2.78 -7.95 -7.07
N ARG A 206 3.31 -8.17 -8.28
CA ARG A 206 4.01 -9.41 -8.62
C ARG A 206 5.29 -9.57 -7.81
N THR A 207 6.07 -8.50 -7.65
CA THR A 207 7.32 -8.53 -6.89
C THR A 207 7.08 -8.75 -5.41
N CYS A 208 6.13 -8.05 -4.80
CA CYS A 208 5.75 -8.27 -3.40
C CYS A 208 5.34 -9.72 -3.16
N LYS A 209 4.53 -10.31 -4.05
CA LYS A 209 4.15 -11.71 -3.97
C LYS A 209 5.35 -12.67 -4.06
N GLN A 210 6.28 -12.43 -4.99
CA GLN A 210 7.48 -13.24 -5.17
C GLN A 210 8.45 -13.14 -3.99
N GLN A 211 8.62 -11.93 -3.44
CA GLN A 211 9.51 -11.66 -2.30
C GLN A 211 8.83 -11.93 -0.95
N LYS A 212 7.54 -12.35 -0.94
CA LYS A 212 6.74 -12.57 0.26
C LYS A 212 6.61 -11.32 1.14
N ILE A 213 6.58 -10.16 0.52
CA ILE A 213 6.32 -8.88 1.16
C ILE A 213 4.80 -8.70 1.20
N HIS A 214 4.26 -8.43 2.38
CA HIS A 214 2.84 -8.11 2.54
C HIS A 214 2.51 -6.81 1.81
N MET A 215 1.37 -6.76 1.13
CA MET A 215 0.89 -5.59 0.41
C MET A 215 -0.64 -5.56 0.47
N GLU A 216 -1.19 -4.40 0.81
CA GLU A 216 -2.63 -4.13 0.73
C GLU A 216 -2.89 -2.92 -0.17
N PHE A 217 -4.00 -2.98 -0.88
CA PHE A 217 -4.45 -1.93 -1.79
C PHE A 217 -5.97 -1.99 -1.96
N SER A 218 -6.57 -0.87 -2.31
CA SER A 218 -7.96 -0.78 -2.77
C SER A 218 -8.02 -0.19 -4.18
N ASN A 219 -9.12 -0.45 -4.87
CA ASN A 219 -9.39 0.22 -6.13
C ASN A 219 -10.23 1.47 -5.87
N THR A 220 -9.77 2.60 -6.39
CA THR A 220 -10.44 3.87 -6.23
C THR A 220 -11.04 4.32 -7.56
N PRO A 221 -12.36 4.07 -7.79
CA PRO A 221 -12.99 4.33 -9.10
C PRO A 221 -12.92 5.78 -9.57
N VAL A 222 -12.94 6.75 -8.64
CA VAL A 222 -12.84 8.19 -8.95
C VAL A 222 -11.52 8.52 -9.63
N TYR A 223 -10.44 7.86 -9.24
CA TYR A 223 -9.10 8.04 -9.80
C TYR A 223 -8.73 6.96 -10.83
N ASN A 224 -9.62 6.00 -11.07
CA ASN A 224 -9.40 4.83 -11.93
C ASN A 224 -8.05 4.14 -11.65
N SER A 225 -7.68 4.05 -10.40
CA SER A 225 -6.38 3.51 -10.01
C SER A 225 -6.43 2.70 -8.74
N ALA A 226 -5.46 1.80 -8.60
CA ALA A 226 -5.15 1.15 -7.35
C ALA A 226 -4.48 2.16 -6.40
N TYR A 227 -4.98 2.20 -5.18
CA TYR A 227 -4.42 2.92 -4.04
C TYR A 227 -3.70 1.93 -3.13
N VAL A 228 -2.40 2.10 -2.94
CA VAL A 228 -1.58 1.22 -2.10
C VAL A 228 -1.68 1.70 -0.66
N GLU A 229 -2.40 0.96 0.16
CA GLU A 229 -2.67 1.28 1.57
C GLU A 229 -1.50 0.91 2.48
N GLY A 230 -0.82 -0.21 2.19
CA GLY A 230 0.26 -0.71 3.01
C GLY A 230 1.23 -1.61 2.27
N ILE A 231 2.51 -1.53 2.63
CA ILE A 231 3.58 -2.45 2.21
C ILE A 231 4.35 -2.88 3.46
N HIS A 232 4.67 -4.18 3.57
CA HIS A 232 5.39 -4.77 4.70
C HIS A 232 4.69 -4.54 6.05
N ASN A 233 3.35 -4.50 6.06
CA ASN A 233 2.52 -4.15 7.21
C ASN A 233 2.78 -2.75 7.79
N LEU A 234 3.41 -1.85 7.04
CA LEU A 234 3.47 -0.42 7.29
C LEU A 234 2.40 0.26 6.42
N TYR A 235 1.45 0.91 7.06
CA TYR A 235 0.29 1.52 6.42
C TYR A 235 0.38 3.04 6.44
N GLU A 236 -0.47 3.67 5.66
CA GLU A 236 -0.74 5.10 5.81
C GLU A 236 -1.14 5.42 7.27
N PHE A 237 -0.74 6.58 7.74
CA PHE A 237 -0.97 7.09 9.10
C PHE A 237 -0.24 6.33 10.23
N ASP A 238 0.56 5.30 9.95
CA ASP A 238 1.33 4.61 10.99
C ASP A 238 2.44 5.48 11.61
N VAL A 239 2.83 6.57 10.94
CA VAL A 239 3.87 7.53 11.39
C VAL A 239 3.34 8.96 11.41
N GLY A 240 2.09 9.13 11.84
CA GLY A 240 1.41 10.42 11.88
C GLY A 240 0.48 10.65 10.68
N ASN A 241 -0.35 11.69 10.78
CA ASN A 241 -1.46 11.94 9.85
C ASN A 241 -1.05 12.29 8.41
N LEU A 242 0.22 12.62 8.18
CA LEU A 242 0.76 12.97 6.86
C LEU A 242 1.59 11.85 6.25
N SER A 243 1.56 10.65 6.88
CA SER A 243 2.40 9.54 6.45
C SER A 243 1.67 8.58 5.52
N GLY A 244 2.41 7.98 4.58
CA GLY A 244 1.87 7.02 3.63
C GLY A 244 2.88 6.62 2.55
N TRP A 245 2.40 5.84 1.58
CA TRP A 245 3.23 5.34 0.48
C TRP A 245 3.10 6.22 -0.76
N MET A 246 4.23 6.58 -1.33
CA MET A 246 4.34 7.25 -2.62
C MET A 246 5.21 6.44 -3.57
N TYR A 247 5.01 6.63 -4.87
CA TYR A 247 5.90 6.06 -5.88
C TYR A 247 6.50 7.15 -6.77
N ARG A 248 7.72 6.92 -7.20
CA ARG A 248 8.36 7.73 -8.24
C ARG A 248 8.98 6.83 -9.31
N VAL A 249 9.04 7.35 -10.52
CA VAL A 249 9.69 6.68 -11.64
C VAL A 249 10.72 7.63 -12.25
N ASN A 250 11.94 7.16 -12.38
CA ASN A 250 13.06 7.96 -12.86
C ASN A 250 13.21 9.30 -12.09
N GLY A 251 12.97 9.24 -10.77
CA GLY A 251 13.07 10.39 -9.87
C GLY A 251 11.89 11.38 -9.92
N TRP A 252 10.87 11.13 -10.74
CA TRP A 252 9.66 11.96 -10.81
C TRP A 252 8.50 11.27 -10.10
N PHE A 253 7.77 12.01 -9.26
CA PHE A 253 6.53 11.58 -8.61
C PHE A 253 5.35 11.92 -9.51
N PRO A 254 4.66 10.92 -10.10
CA PRO A 254 3.46 11.16 -10.88
C PRO A 254 2.31 11.67 -9.99
N ASN A 255 1.52 12.60 -10.51
CA ASN A 255 0.31 13.11 -9.87
C ASN A 255 -0.93 12.25 -10.19
N TYR A 256 -0.74 10.97 -10.52
CA TYR A 256 -1.78 9.99 -10.79
C TYR A 256 -1.41 8.62 -10.24
N GLY A 257 -2.40 7.74 -10.10
CA GLY A 257 -2.21 6.46 -9.44
C GLY A 257 -1.35 5.47 -10.23
N CYS A 258 -0.68 4.58 -9.51
CA CYS A 258 0.36 3.68 -10.01
C CYS A 258 -0.10 2.65 -11.05
N SER A 259 -1.40 2.32 -11.11
CA SER A 259 -1.94 1.44 -12.15
C SER A 259 -2.17 2.15 -13.49
N ARG A 260 -2.11 3.49 -13.51
CA ARG A 260 -2.20 4.31 -14.72
C ARG A 260 -0.83 4.69 -15.30
N TYR A 261 0.27 4.35 -14.62
CA TYR A 261 1.63 4.57 -15.14
C TYR A 261 2.09 3.35 -15.93
N GLN A 262 2.13 3.45 -17.25
CA GLN A 262 2.64 2.41 -18.14
C GLN A 262 4.16 2.43 -18.19
N LEU A 263 4.79 1.30 -17.86
CA LEU A 263 6.25 1.18 -17.77
C LEU A 263 6.94 1.15 -19.13
N GLN A 264 8.16 1.65 -19.13
CA GLN A 264 9.09 1.57 -20.25
C GLN A 264 10.36 0.82 -19.86
N ASN A 265 11.01 0.22 -20.86
CA ASN A 265 12.24 -0.52 -20.63
C ASN A 265 13.33 0.35 -20.01
N GLY A 266 13.87 -0.10 -18.89
CA GLY A 266 14.91 0.60 -18.13
C GLY A 266 14.40 1.55 -17.06
N ASP A 267 13.09 1.67 -16.85
CA ASP A 267 12.53 2.50 -15.77
C ASP A 267 13.09 2.11 -14.40
N VAL A 268 13.27 3.12 -13.55
CA VAL A 268 13.67 2.97 -12.15
C VAL A 268 12.48 3.36 -11.28
N ILE A 269 11.85 2.35 -10.67
CA ILE A 269 10.68 2.48 -9.79
C ILE A 269 11.16 2.47 -8.35
N GLU A 270 10.74 3.48 -7.60
CA GLU A 270 11.03 3.58 -6.17
C GLU A 270 9.72 3.81 -5.42
N TRP A 271 9.37 2.88 -4.55
CA TRP A 271 8.33 3.09 -3.55
C TRP A 271 8.98 3.63 -2.29
N VAL A 272 8.48 4.77 -1.82
CA VAL A 272 9.02 5.46 -0.65
C VAL A 272 7.91 5.74 0.34
N TYR A 273 8.21 5.54 1.62
CA TYR A 273 7.30 5.95 2.68
C TYR A 273 7.58 7.42 3.01
N THR A 274 6.56 8.26 3.00
CA THR A 274 6.64 9.66 3.45
C THR A 274 6.06 9.79 4.85
N CYS A 275 6.62 10.68 5.65
CA CYS A 275 6.10 11.08 6.96
C CYS A 275 5.52 12.50 6.94
N ASP A 276 5.65 13.21 5.80
CA ASP A 276 5.26 14.62 5.66
C ASP A 276 4.65 14.90 4.27
N LEU A 277 3.61 14.13 3.91
CA LEU A 277 2.82 14.28 2.69
C LEU A 277 3.66 14.44 1.41
N GLY A 278 4.85 13.84 1.38
CA GLY A 278 5.77 13.84 0.25
C GLY A 278 6.90 14.86 0.32
N ASP A 279 6.85 15.85 1.20
CA ASP A 279 7.87 16.90 1.29
C ASP A 279 9.23 16.32 1.70
N ASP A 280 9.24 15.39 2.65
CA ASP A 280 10.44 14.71 3.16
C ASP A 280 11.12 13.78 2.14
N VAL A 281 10.43 13.44 1.04
CA VAL A 281 10.96 12.64 -0.07
C VAL A 281 11.10 13.43 -1.37
N GLY A 282 10.75 14.73 -1.36
CA GLY A 282 10.82 15.63 -2.51
C GLY A 282 9.69 15.45 -3.52
N GLY A 283 8.55 14.94 -3.07
CA GLY A 283 7.36 14.67 -3.86
C GLY A 283 6.11 15.46 -3.46
N GLY A 284 6.23 16.47 -2.56
CA GLY A 284 5.10 17.25 -2.06
C GLY A 284 4.22 17.86 -3.17
N TYR A 285 4.85 18.31 -4.25
CA TYR A 285 4.13 18.84 -5.42
C TYR A 285 3.12 17.84 -6.05
N ALA A 286 3.34 16.54 -5.90
CA ALA A 286 2.46 15.52 -6.46
C ALA A 286 1.20 15.29 -5.60
N THR A 287 1.22 15.74 -4.36
CA THR A 287 0.08 15.66 -3.40
C THR A 287 -0.70 16.95 -3.32
N GLY A 288 -0.26 18.02 -4.03
CA GLY A 288 -0.89 19.34 -4.00
C GLY A 288 -0.51 20.17 -2.77
N SER A 289 0.47 19.73 -1.98
CA SER A 289 1.08 20.57 -0.95
C SER A 289 2.12 21.50 -1.62
N GLU A 290 1.76 22.77 -1.89
CA GLU A 290 2.69 23.85 -2.23
C GLU A 290 2.94 24.75 -1.01
#